data_7f0c5508520305d5004aaa7883591888
#
_entry.id   7f0c5508520305d5004aaa7883591888
#
_cell.length_a   1.000
_cell.length_b   1.000
_cell.length_c   1.000
_cell.angle_alpha   90.00
_cell.angle_beta   90.00
_cell.angle_gamma   90.00
#
_symmetry.space_group_name_H-M   'P 1'
#
loop_
_entity.id
_entity.type
_entity.pdbx_description
1 polymer ?
#
loop_
_entity_poly.entity_id
_entity_poly.type
_entity_poly.pdbx_seq_one_letter_code
_entity_poly.pdbx_strand_id
1 'polypeptide(L)'
;WTEEGDVITAQRCILAAGGAAGGKLGGGMDGYQLARQLGHHRTVLYPSLVQVCTDPTYPRGLKGVKAQAALTLTREGETLTAGQGEVLFTEYGVSGPV
;
A
#
# COMPACT_ATOMS: atom_id res chain seq x y z
N TRP A 1 6.33 3.06 -28.27
CA TRP A 1 7.53 3.88 -28.35
C TRP A 1 8.41 3.54 -27.17
N THR A 2 9.70 3.36 -27.39
CA THR A 2 10.71 3.25 -26.33
C THR A 2 11.13 4.66 -25.89
N GLU A 3 11.86 4.77 -24.77
CA GLU A 3 12.46 6.04 -24.34
C GLU A 3 13.43 6.60 -25.39
N GLU A 4 14.03 5.73 -26.20
CA GLU A 4 14.92 6.09 -27.32
C GLU A 4 14.16 6.51 -28.58
N GLY A 5 12.82 6.43 -28.58
CA GLY A 5 11.96 6.85 -29.67
C GLY A 5 11.65 5.76 -30.71
N ASP A 6 12.05 4.51 -30.47
CA ASP A 6 11.77 3.41 -31.36
C ASP A 6 10.32 2.96 -31.29
N VAL A 7 9.77 2.49 -32.43
CA VAL A 7 8.46 1.88 -32.50
C VAL A 7 8.59 0.38 -32.58
N ILE A 8 8.06 -0.32 -31.60
CA ILE A 8 7.95 -1.78 -31.62
C ILE A 8 6.53 -2.15 -31.99
N THR A 9 6.35 -2.90 -33.07
CA THR A 9 5.06 -3.44 -33.50
C THR A 9 4.92 -4.88 -33.03
N ALA A 10 3.80 -5.19 -32.37
CA ALA A 10 3.50 -6.54 -31.89
C ALA A 10 2.01 -6.87 -32.12
N GLN A 11 1.70 -8.14 -32.29
CA GLN A 11 0.32 -8.61 -32.41
C GLN A 11 -0.42 -8.59 -31.07
N ARG A 12 0.29 -8.72 -29.96
CA ARG A 12 -0.25 -8.71 -28.59
C ARG A 12 0.76 -8.03 -27.67
N CYS A 13 0.26 -7.37 -26.64
CA CYS A 13 1.07 -6.71 -25.63
C CYS A 13 0.58 -7.13 -24.24
N ILE A 14 1.50 -7.37 -23.32
CA ILE A 14 1.22 -7.59 -21.91
C ILE A 14 1.65 -6.34 -21.16
N LEU A 15 0.70 -5.67 -20.52
CA LEU A 15 0.98 -4.51 -19.68
C LEU A 15 1.25 -5.00 -18.24
N ALA A 16 2.51 -4.95 -17.82
CA ALA A 16 2.98 -5.41 -16.51
C ALA A 16 3.85 -4.34 -15.83
N ALA A 17 3.45 -3.08 -15.93
CA ALA A 17 4.22 -1.92 -15.48
C ALA A 17 4.12 -1.66 -13.95
N GLY A 18 3.55 -2.60 -13.19
CA GLY A 18 3.36 -2.43 -11.76
C GLY A 18 2.26 -1.44 -11.41
N GLY A 19 2.22 -0.98 -10.16
CA GLY A 19 1.19 -0.09 -9.63
C GLY A 19 1.75 0.95 -8.66
N ALA A 20 0.87 1.71 -8.02
CA ALA A 20 1.21 2.86 -7.17
C ALA A 20 1.86 2.49 -5.82
N ALA A 21 1.86 1.21 -5.44
CA ALA A 21 2.47 0.78 -4.18
C ALA A 21 4.00 0.85 -4.24
N GLY A 22 4.62 1.20 -3.13
CA GLY A 22 6.08 1.19 -3.02
C GLY A 22 6.78 2.23 -3.91
N GLY A 23 6.34 3.47 -3.94
CA GLY A 23 6.91 4.54 -4.80
C GLY A 23 8.43 4.67 -4.73
N LYS A 24 9.04 4.44 -3.56
CA LYS A 24 10.50 4.42 -3.41
C LYS A 24 11.20 3.22 -4.08
N LEU A 25 10.44 2.20 -4.43
CA LEU A 25 10.89 0.97 -5.09
C LEU A 25 10.48 0.92 -6.57
N GLY A 26 10.09 2.04 -7.16
CA GLY A 26 9.69 2.14 -8.56
C GLY A 26 8.18 2.01 -8.79
N GLY A 27 7.36 1.99 -7.73
CA GLY A 27 5.91 2.05 -7.88
C GLY A 27 5.47 3.38 -8.51
N GLY A 28 4.54 3.33 -9.47
CA GLY A 28 4.10 4.50 -10.21
C GLY A 28 2.68 4.37 -10.77
N MET A 29 2.29 5.40 -11.50
CA MET A 29 0.95 5.50 -12.08
C MET A 29 0.90 5.23 -13.58
N ASP A 30 2.04 5.01 -14.22
CA ASP A 30 2.16 4.94 -15.69
C ASP A 30 1.39 3.74 -16.27
N GLY A 31 1.43 2.59 -15.61
CA GLY A 31 0.64 1.42 -16.00
C GLY A 31 -0.86 1.70 -16.04
N TYR A 32 -1.38 2.48 -15.08
CA TYR A 32 -2.79 2.89 -15.07
C TYR A 32 -3.11 3.88 -16.18
N GLN A 33 -2.18 4.77 -16.52
CA GLN A 33 -2.36 5.73 -17.61
C GLN A 33 -2.40 5.00 -18.97
N LEU A 34 -1.48 4.06 -19.19
CA LEU A 34 -1.46 3.24 -20.40
C LEU A 34 -2.74 2.39 -20.52
N ALA A 35 -3.18 1.74 -19.45
CA ALA A 35 -4.43 1.00 -19.44
C ALA A 35 -5.63 1.90 -19.76
N ARG A 36 -5.66 3.12 -19.23
CA ARG A 36 -6.71 4.10 -19.53
C ARG A 36 -6.76 4.49 -21.01
N GLN A 37 -5.61 4.65 -21.67
CA GLN A 37 -5.53 4.92 -23.11
C GLN A 37 -6.12 3.78 -23.95
N LEU A 38 -6.12 2.56 -23.42
CA LEU A 38 -6.71 1.37 -24.02
C LEU A 38 -8.20 1.16 -23.64
N GLY A 39 -8.82 2.14 -22.98
CA GLY A 39 -10.24 2.11 -22.63
C GLY A 39 -10.55 1.47 -21.27
N HIS A 40 -9.55 1.08 -20.48
CA HIS A 40 -9.76 0.55 -19.14
C HIS A 40 -10.01 1.65 -18.11
N HIS A 41 -10.76 1.30 -17.07
CA HIS A 41 -11.01 2.17 -15.92
C HIS A 41 -10.53 1.47 -14.65
N ARG A 42 -9.97 2.23 -13.72
CA ARG A 42 -9.62 1.73 -12.40
C ARG A 42 -10.55 2.30 -11.32
N THR A 43 -10.74 1.54 -10.28
CA THR A 43 -11.37 2.04 -9.04
C THR A 43 -10.43 2.99 -8.30
N VAL A 44 -10.95 3.71 -7.32
CA VAL A 44 -10.12 4.54 -6.44
C VAL A 44 -9.11 3.65 -5.70
N LEU A 45 -7.87 4.10 -5.63
CA LEU A 45 -6.80 3.42 -4.89
C LEU A 45 -6.75 3.99 -3.47
N TYR A 46 -6.74 3.09 -2.51
CA TYR A 46 -6.53 3.42 -1.10
C TYR A 46 -5.30 2.68 -0.58
N PRO A 47 -4.52 3.28 0.32
CA PRO A 47 -3.52 2.56 1.09
C PRO A 47 -4.21 1.41 1.86
N SER A 48 -3.62 0.22 1.84
CA SER A 48 -4.16 -0.96 2.54
C SER A 48 -3.22 -1.40 3.64
N LEU A 49 -2.04 -1.89 3.30
CA LEU A 49 -1.04 -2.28 4.28
C LEU A 49 -0.04 -1.13 4.46
N VAL A 50 -0.25 -0.31 5.49
CA VAL A 50 0.56 0.87 5.79
C VAL A 50 0.85 0.95 7.28
N GLN A 51 1.90 1.70 7.62
CA GLN A 51 2.18 2.04 9.02
C GLN A 51 1.16 3.08 9.50
N VAL A 52 0.69 2.89 10.73
CA VAL A 52 -0.17 3.84 11.44
C VAL A 52 0.68 4.57 12.48
N CYS A 53 0.75 5.90 12.34
CA CYS A 53 1.41 6.72 13.34
C CYS A 53 0.52 6.82 14.59
N THR A 54 1.12 6.60 15.75
CA THR A 54 0.45 6.71 17.05
C THR A 54 1.28 7.60 17.97
N ASP A 55 0.82 7.78 19.22
CA ASP A 55 1.71 8.27 20.26
C ASP A 55 2.92 7.33 20.36
N PRO A 56 4.15 7.83 20.18
CA PRO A 56 5.35 6.99 20.12
C PRO A 56 5.85 6.51 21.49
N THR A 57 5.21 6.90 22.58
CA THR A 57 5.66 6.63 23.95
C THR A 57 5.92 5.14 24.19
N TYR A 58 4.96 4.29 23.80
CA TYR A 58 5.09 2.83 23.96
C TYR A 58 5.70 2.15 22.73
N PRO A 59 5.23 2.41 21.50
CA PRO A 59 5.73 1.71 20.31
C PRO A 59 7.23 1.85 20.11
N ARG A 60 7.81 3.01 20.41
CA ARG A 60 9.26 3.26 20.26
C ARG A 60 10.09 2.29 21.08
N GLY A 61 9.68 2.01 22.33
CA GLY A 61 10.38 1.07 23.21
C GLY A 61 10.29 -0.38 22.74
N LEU A 62 9.30 -0.69 21.91
CA LEU A 62 9.04 -2.02 21.36
C LEU A 62 9.44 -2.14 19.89
N LYS A 63 10.16 -1.17 19.34
CA LYS A 63 10.55 -1.15 17.92
C LYS A 63 11.14 -2.48 17.46
N GLY A 64 10.55 -3.05 16.41
CA GLY A 64 10.96 -4.34 15.83
C GLY A 64 10.31 -5.57 16.47
N VAL A 65 9.60 -5.40 17.58
CA VAL A 65 8.85 -6.50 18.21
C VAL A 65 7.59 -6.78 17.39
N LYS A 66 7.29 -8.07 17.19
CA LYS A 66 6.07 -8.58 16.62
C LYS A 66 5.24 -9.27 17.68
N ALA A 67 3.94 -9.06 17.68
CA ALA A 67 3.01 -9.70 18.61
C ALA A 67 1.71 -10.08 17.92
N GLN A 68 1.13 -11.21 18.32
CA GLN A 68 -0.26 -11.51 17.98
C GLN A 68 -1.16 -10.67 18.88
N ALA A 69 -2.06 -9.90 18.28
CA ALA A 69 -2.94 -8.98 19.01
C ALA A 69 -4.36 -8.97 18.44
N ALA A 70 -5.31 -8.63 19.29
CA ALA A 70 -6.62 -8.18 18.87
C ALA A 70 -6.63 -6.65 18.89
N LEU A 71 -7.01 -6.04 17.78
CA LEU A 71 -7.12 -4.59 17.64
C LEU A 71 -8.57 -4.19 17.47
N THR A 72 -8.92 -3.08 18.09
CA THR A 72 -10.24 -2.45 17.92
C THR A 72 -10.02 -0.99 17.54
N LEU A 73 -10.54 -0.59 16.40
CA LEU A 73 -10.54 0.80 15.98
C LEU A 73 -11.80 1.47 16.50
N THR A 74 -11.64 2.51 17.32
CA THR A 74 -12.77 3.26 17.86
C THR A 74 -12.68 4.73 17.45
N ARG A 75 -13.82 5.38 17.33
CA ARG A 75 -13.96 6.82 17.15
C ARG A 75 -15.10 7.33 18.01
N GLU A 76 -14.81 8.33 18.86
CA GLU A 76 -15.79 8.94 19.76
C GLU A 76 -16.54 7.94 20.64
N GLY A 77 -15.88 6.83 21.02
CA GLY A 77 -16.43 5.75 21.83
C GLY A 77 -17.17 4.66 21.03
N GLU A 78 -17.37 4.83 19.74
CA GLU A 78 -17.95 3.82 18.88
C GLU A 78 -16.88 2.92 18.24
N THR A 79 -17.12 1.62 18.21
CA THR A 79 -16.26 0.67 17.51
C THR A 79 -16.56 0.71 16.02
N LEU A 80 -15.56 1.11 15.22
CA LEU A 80 -15.66 1.13 13.77
C LEU A 80 -15.36 -0.23 13.16
N THR A 81 -14.32 -0.91 13.69
CA THR A 81 -13.93 -2.26 13.25
C THR A 81 -13.06 -2.92 14.31
N ALA A 82 -12.98 -4.23 14.25
CA ALA A 82 -12.05 -5.03 15.06
C ALA A 82 -11.43 -6.14 14.21
N GLY A 83 -10.19 -6.53 14.55
CA GLY A 83 -9.47 -7.58 13.87
C GLY A 83 -8.46 -8.26 14.79
N GLN A 84 -7.94 -9.39 14.33
CA GLN A 84 -6.87 -10.12 15.00
C GLN A 84 -5.77 -10.43 14.01
N GLY A 85 -4.53 -10.30 14.42
CA GLY A 85 -3.40 -10.59 13.56
C GLY A 85 -2.07 -10.18 14.16
N GLU A 86 -1.02 -10.25 13.34
CA GLU A 86 0.32 -9.84 13.74
C GLU A 86 0.45 -8.31 13.67
N VAL A 87 0.85 -7.70 14.77
CA VAL A 87 1.23 -6.30 14.89
C VAL A 87 2.74 -6.20 14.97
N LEU A 88 3.33 -5.31 14.18
CA LEU A 88 4.72 -4.92 14.25
C LEU A 88 4.83 -3.52 14.88
N PHE A 89 5.56 -3.40 15.96
CA PHE A 89 5.86 -2.11 16.57
C PHE A 89 6.98 -1.40 15.81
N THR A 90 6.77 -0.12 15.51
CA THR A 90 7.73 0.74 14.80
C THR A 90 8.16 1.89 15.70
N GLU A 91 9.08 2.73 15.22
CA GLU A 91 9.59 3.87 15.99
C GLU A 91 8.52 4.93 16.31
N TYR A 92 7.48 5.01 15.48
CA TYR A 92 6.46 6.05 15.53
C TYR A 92 5.03 5.51 15.48
N GLY A 93 4.85 4.21 15.70
CA GLY A 93 3.52 3.62 15.73
C GLY A 93 3.54 2.13 15.48
N VAL A 94 2.56 1.65 14.75
CA VAL A 94 2.35 0.22 14.50
C VAL A 94 2.16 -0.05 13.00
N SER A 95 2.46 -1.29 12.60
CA SER A 95 2.21 -1.83 11.26
C SER A 95 1.79 -3.29 11.41
N GLY A 96 1.49 -3.96 10.31
CA GLY A 96 1.14 -5.38 10.33
C GLY A 96 -0.12 -5.66 9.51
N PRO A 97 -0.39 -6.94 9.24
CA PRO A 97 -1.54 -7.36 8.43
C PRO A 97 -2.85 -7.51 9.25
N VAL A 98 -2.98 -6.81 10.37
CA VAL A 98 -4.14 -6.85 11.26
C VAL A 98 -5.13 -5.73 10.94
#